data_ebe72b505826ae42c0d98d5012222618
#
_entry.id   ebe72b505826ae42c0d98d5012222618
#
_cell.length_a   1.000
_cell.length_b   1.000
_cell.length_c   1.000
_cell.angle_alpha   90.00
_cell.angle_beta   90.00
_cell.angle_gamma   90.00
#
_symmetry.space_group_name_H-M   'P 1'
#
loop_
_entity.id
_entity.type
_entity.pdbx_description
1 polymer ?
#
loop_
_entity_poly.entity_id
_entity_poly.type
_entity_poly.pdbx_seq_one_letter_code
_entity_poly.pdbx_strand_id
1 'polypeptide(L)'
;MTKMTETELNALLAGITPANEAARAAAHAHWASLAKPLGGLGRLENMLEDAAALTGSAELDLSRRVVVVLCADNGVVAQGVSQTGQEVTRAVAENLAMRRTSVCQMARTAHCDVLPVDMGLSLIH
;
A
#
# COMPACT_ATOMS: atom_id res chain seq x y z
N MET A 1 1.51 21.47 6.50
CA MET A 1 1.77 20.09 6.94
C MET A 1 2.64 20.14 8.19
N THR A 2 2.21 19.53 9.28
CA THR A 2 3.01 19.44 10.51
C THR A 2 4.10 18.40 10.28
N LYS A 3 5.38 18.79 10.43
CA LYS A 3 6.48 17.83 10.35
C LYS A 3 6.45 16.94 11.59
N MET A 4 6.52 15.63 11.38
CA MET A 4 6.70 14.65 12.45
C MET A 4 8.08 14.87 13.09
N THR A 5 8.15 14.89 14.40
CA THR A 5 9.41 14.96 15.15
C THR A 5 10.07 13.59 15.24
N GLU A 6 11.38 13.55 15.49
CA GLU A 6 12.10 12.30 15.68
C GLU A 6 11.56 11.49 16.88
N THR A 7 11.13 12.17 17.93
CA THR A 7 10.51 11.52 19.10
C THR A 7 9.19 10.83 18.74
N GLU A 8 8.34 11.48 17.94
CA GLU A 8 7.08 10.89 17.45
C GLU A 8 7.34 9.69 16.53
N LEU A 9 8.34 9.79 15.65
CA LEU A 9 8.75 8.68 14.81
C LEU A 9 9.24 7.49 15.65
N ASN A 10 10.11 7.72 16.61
CA ASN A 10 10.63 6.67 17.48
C ASN A 10 9.51 6.02 18.31
N ALA A 11 8.53 6.79 18.78
CA ALA A 11 7.36 6.25 19.47
C ALA A 11 6.52 5.33 18.57
N LEU A 12 6.32 5.71 17.31
CA LEU A 12 5.63 4.87 16.31
C LEU A 12 6.39 3.57 16.03
N LEU A 13 7.72 3.66 15.85
CA LEU A 13 8.56 2.50 15.59
C LEU A 13 8.58 1.53 16.77
N ALA A 14 8.60 2.04 18.01
CA ALA A 14 8.53 1.23 19.22
C ALA A 14 7.18 0.50 19.38
N GLY A 15 6.12 0.98 18.73
CA GLY A 15 4.81 0.34 18.69
C GLY A 15 4.70 -0.83 17.72
N ILE A 16 5.71 -1.08 16.89
CA ILE A 16 5.71 -2.20 15.94
C ILE A 16 5.94 -3.50 16.71
N THR A 17 4.95 -4.37 16.69
CA THR A 17 5.00 -5.70 17.33
C THR A 17 5.21 -6.80 16.30
N PRO A 18 5.77 -7.96 16.70
CA PRO A 18 5.84 -9.13 15.83
C PRO A 18 4.46 -9.58 15.35
N ALA A 19 4.42 -10.21 14.19
CA ALA A 19 3.20 -10.79 13.64
C ALA A 19 2.63 -11.87 14.59
N ASN A 20 1.31 -11.95 14.66
CA ASN A 20 0.60 -12.92 15.51
C ASN A 20 0.48 -14.28 14.79
N GLU A 21 1.38 -15.20 15.10
CA GLU A 21 1.40 -16.52 14.44
C GLU A 21 0.18 -17.39 14.80
N ALA A 22 -0.46 -17.18 15.95
CA ALA A 22 -1.70 -17.88 16.29
C ALA A 22 -2.86 -17.44 15.38
N ALA A 23 -2.94 -16.14 15.06
CA ALA A 23 -3.94 -15.65 14.09
C ALA A 23 -3.65 -16.15 12.67
N ARG A 24 -2.39 -16.24 12.27
CA ARG A 24 -1.96 -16.85 10.99
C ARG A 24 -2.45 -18.31 10.91
N ALA A 25 -2.14 -19.10 11.93
CA ALA A 25 -2.52 -20.50 11.98
C ALA A 25 -4.04 -20.70 11.96
N ALA A 26 -4.79 -19.84 12.65
CA ALA A 26 -6.26 -19.86 12.63
C ALA A 26 -6.82 -19.54 11.24
N ALA A 27 -6.26 -18.54 10.54
CA ALA A 27 -6.64 -18.20 9.17
C ALA A 27 -6.32 -19.36 8.21
N HIS A 28 -5.14 -19.97 8.32
CA HIS A 28 -4.77 -21.15 7.53
C HIS A 28 -5.75 -22.30 7.73
N ALA A 29 -6.08 -22.63 8.98
CA ALA A 29 -7.05 -23.69 9.31
C ALA A 29 -8.44 -23.38 8.73
N HIS A 30 -8.86 -22.12 8.78
CA HIS A 30 -10.12 -21.69 8.16
C HIS A 30 -10.09 -21.92 6.64
N TRP A 31 -9.03 -21.50 5.93
CA TRP A 31 -8.90 -21.73 4.48
C TRP A 31 -8.90 -23.21 4.13
N ALA A 32 -8.25 -24.05 4.93
CA ALA A 32 -8.22 -25.50 4.72
C ALA A 32 -9.57 -26.19 4.97
N SER A 33 -10.45 -25.57 5.76
CA SER A 33 -11.79 -26.10 6.08
C SER A 33 -12.84 -25.82 4.99
N LEU A 34 -12.55 -24.89 4.05
CA LEU A 34 -13.48 -24.54 3.00
C LEU A 34 -13.55 -25.62 1.91
N ALA A 35 -14.73 -25.79 1.30
CA ALA A 35 -14.97 -26.72 0.20
C ALA A 35 -14.32 -26.24 -1.11
N LYS A 36 -13.00 -26.27 -1.18
CA LYS A 36 -12.16 -25.91 -2.33
C LYS A 36 -10.93 -26.83 -2.37
N PRO A 37 -10.21 -26.93 -3.52
CA PRO A 37 -8.90 -27.60 -3.52
C PRO A 37 -7.95 -26.93 -2.52
N LEU A 38 -7.16 -27.73 -1.81
CA LEU A 38 -6.15 -27.22 -0.88
C LEU A 38 -5.17 -26.30 -1.63
N GLY A 39 -4.95 -25.10 -1.09
CA GLY A 39 -4.11 -24.08 -1.73
C GLY A 39 -4.66 -23.58 -3.08
N GLY A 40 -5.94 -23.81 -3.39
CA GLY A 40 -6.53 -23.54 -4.71
C GLY A 40 -6.55 -22.07 -5.12
N LEU A 41 -6.47 -21.14 -4.17
CA LEU A 41 -6.33 -19.70 -4.44
C LEU A 41 -4.87 -19.23 -4.44
N GLY A 42 -3.92 -20.17 -4.21
CA GLY A 42 -2.48 -19.89 -4.28
C GLY A 42 -2.03 -18.77 -3.35
N ARG A 43 -1.30 -17.80 -3.89
CA ARG A 43 -0.74 -16.68 -3.13
C ARG A 43 -1.79 -15.83 -2.39
N LEU A 44 -3.04 -15.80 -2.85
CA LEU A 44 -4.09 -15.05 -2.18
C LEU A 44 -4.33 -15.57 -0.76
N GLU A 45 -4.33 -16.89 -0.55
CA GLU A 45 -4.48 -17.48 0.78
C GLU A 45 -3.35 -17.01 1.70
N ASN A 46 -2.10 -17.11 1.23
CA ASN A 46 -0.93 -16.67 2.01
C ASN A 46 -1.01 -15.17 2.36
N MET A 47 -1.42 -14.32 1.42
CA MET A 47 -1.58 -12.88 1.69
C MET A 47 -2.64 -12.59 2.75
N LEU A 48 -3.73 -13.36 2.77
CA LEU A 48 -4.79 -13.22 3.77
C LEU A 48 -4.36 -13.79 5.13
N GLU A 49 -3.56 -14.86 5.16
CA GLU A 49 -2.92 -15.37 6.37
C GLU A 49 -1.93 -14.35 6.95
N ASP A 50 -1.13 -13.70 6.09
CA ASP A 50 -0.24 -12.61 6.50
C ASP A 50 -1.02 -11.42 7.07
N ALA A 51 -2.12 -11.04 6.44
CA ALA A 51 -3.01 -10.00 6.94
C ALA A 51 -3.61 -10.36 8.30
N ALA A 52 -4.02 -11.61 8.50
CA ALA A 52 -4.50 -12.11 9.79
C ALA A 52 -3.43 -12.01 10.88
N ALA A 53 -2.20 -12.38 10.55
CA ALA A 53 -1.07 -12.26 11.48
C ALA A 53 -0.78 -10.81 11.86
N LEU A 54 -0.89 -9.87 10.92
CA LEU A 54 -0.65 -8.44 11.15
C LEU A 54 -1.78 -7.78 11.95
N THR A 55 -3.03 -8.20 11.72
CA THR A 55 -4.21 -7.64 12.44
C THR A 55 -4.49 -8.34 13.76
N GLY A 56 -3.88 -9.51 14.00
CA GLY A 56 -4.11 -10.33 15.19
C GLY A 56 -5.45 -11.07 15.19
N SER A 57 -6.13 -11.18 14.05
CA SER A 57 -7.43 -11.84 13.91
C SER A 57 -7.53 -12.61 12.60
N ALA A 58 -8.08 -13.82 12.64
CA ALA A 58 -8.45 -14.59 11.45
C ALA A 58 -9.69 -14.01 10.74
N GLU A 59 -10.49 -13.21 11.43
CA GLU A 59 -11.61 -12.45 10.87
C GLU A 59 -11.11 -11.12 10.33
N LEU A 60 -10.89 -11.04 9.02
CA LEU A 60 -10.34 -9.87 8.36
C LEU A 60 -11.44 -8.87 7.97
N ASP A 61 -11.31 -7.64 8.42
CA ASP A 61 -12.06 -6.51 7.88
C ASP A 61 -11.25 -5.85 6.76
N LEU A 62 -11.67 -6.05 5.52
CA LEU A 62 -11.09 -5.44 4.33
C LEU A 62 -11.91 -4.24 3.82
N SER A 63 -12.79 -3.68 4.61
CA SER A 63 -13.61 -2.53 4.22
C SER A 63 -12.78 -1.25 4.02
N ARG A 64 -11.67 -1.11 4.75
CA ARG A 64 -10.75 0.03 4.70
C ARG A 64 -9.46 -0.35 3.99
N ARG A 65 -9.34 0.05 2.74
CA ARG A 65 -8.17 -0.26 1.90
C ARG A 65 -7.60 1.02 1.31
N VAL A 66 -6.28 1.06 1.15
CA VAL A 66 -5.59 2.21 0.57
C VAL A 66 -4.56 1.74 -0.46
N VAL A 67 -4.49 2.47 -1.57
CA VAL A 67 -3.40 2.38 -2.54
C VAL A 67 -2.39 3.47 -2.20
N VAL A 68 -1.22 3.09 -1.73
CA VAL A 68 -0.12 4.03 -1.48
C VAL A 68 0.66 4.19 -2.78
N VAL A 69 0.77 5.43 -3.26
CA VAL A 69 1.51 5.77 -4.49
C VAL A 69 2.74 6.58 -4.11
N LEU A 70 3.91 5.97 -4.21
CA LEU A 70 5.18 6.63 -3.93
C LEU A 70 5.61 7.42 -5.18
N CYS A 71 5.64 8.74 -5.07
CA CYS A 71 5.96 9.65 -6.17
C CYS A 71 7.41 10.14 -6.01
N ALA A 72 8.25 9.85 -6.98
CA ALA A 72 9.64 10.31 -7.01
C ALA A 72 10.11 10.54 -8.44
N ASP A 73 11.05 11.43 -8.61
CA ASP A 73 11.75 11.59 -9.89
C ASP A 73 12.67 10.40 -10.13
N ASN A 74 12.78 10.01 -11.40
CA ASN A 74 13.68 8.94 -11.82
C ASN A 74 14.80 9.53 -12.69
N GLY A 75 16.05 9.45 -12.21
CA GLY A 75 17.22 9.97 -12.88
C GLY A 75 17.46 9.41 -14.30
N VAL A 76 16.88 8.26 -14.63
CA VAL A 76 16.99 7.66 -15.97
C VAL A 76 16.38 8.53 -17.07
N VAL A 77 15.50 9.46 -16.74
CA VAL A 77 14.94 10.44 -17.70
C VAL A 77 16.05 11.23 -18.41
N ALA A 78 17.13 11.57 -17.70
CA ALA A 78 18.28 12.30 -18.26
C ALA A 78 19.01 11.51 -19.37
N GLN A 79 18.78 10.20 -19.47
CA GLN A 79 19.37 9.34 -20.50
C GLN A 79 18.53 9.25 -21.78
N GLY A 80 17.44 10.02 -21.87
CA GLY A 80 16.61 10.09 -23.07
C GLY A 80 15.75 8.85 -23.34
N VAL A 81 15.54 7.99 -22.36
CA VAL A 81 14.71 6.78 -22.48
C VAL A 81 13.22 7.06 -22.28
N SER A 82 12.88 8.26 -21.81
CA SER A 82 11.50 8.71 -21.62
C SER A 82 11.08 9.65 -22.76
N GLN A 83 9.81 9.55 -23.18
CA GLN A 83 9.22 10.48 -24.16
C GLN A 83 8.89 11.85 -23.56
N THR A 84 8.90 11.96 -22.22
CA THR A 84 8.54 13.17 -21.47
C THR A 84 9.60 13.48 -20.42
N GLY A 85 9.69 14.74 -19.99
CA GLY A 85 10.59 15.15 -18.92
C GLY A 85 10.01 14.90 -17.50
N GLN A 86 10.77 15.34 -16.49
CA GLN A 86 10.41 15.16 -15.07
C GLN A 86 9.18 16.00 -14.65
N GLU A 87 8.86 17.06 -15.38
CA GLU A 87 7.66 17.88 -15.14
C GLU A 87 6.36 17.08 -15.15
N VAL A 88 6.32 15.97 -15.92
CA VAL A 88 5.15 15.08 -15.98
C VAL A 88 4.98 14.32 -14.67
N THR A 89 6.07 13.89 -14.02
CA THR A 89 6.00 13.20 -12.72
C THR A 89 5.33 14.10 -11.67
N ARG A 90 5.71 15.38 -11.62
CA ARG A 90 5.06 16.37 -10.76
C ARG A 90 3.59 16.54 -11.09
N ALA A 91 3.25 16.77 -12.37
CA ALA A 91 1.86 16.94 -12.80
C ALA A 91 0.99 15.73 -12.45
N VAL A 92 1.54 14.51 -12.57
CA VAL A 92 0.85 13.28 -12.16
C VAL A 92 0.65 13.23 -10.65
N ALA A 93 1.65 13.59 -9.85
CA ALA A 93 1.54 13.62 -8.39
C ALA A 93 0.47 14.63 -7.92
N GLU A 94 0.44 15.83 -8.51
CA GLU A 94 -0.59 16.84 -8.26
C GLU A 94 -2.00 16.33 -8.63
N ASN A 95 -2.13 15.67 -9.78
CA ASN A 95 -3.40 15.08 -10.22
C ASN A 95 -3.82 13.89 -9.33
N LEU A 96 -2.88 13.12 -8.77
CA LEU A 96 -3.16 12.10 -7.76
C LEU A 96 -3.76 12.72 -6.50
N ALA A 97 -3.16 13.80 -6.00
CA ALA A 97 -3.68 14.55 -4.85
C ALA A 97 -5.09 15.10 -5.10
N MET A 98 -5.37 15.55 -6.34
CA MET A 98 -6.70 16.03 -6.76
C MET A 98 -7.68 14.90 -7.13
N ARG A 99 -7.30 13.63 -6.99
CA ARG A 99 -8.14 12.46 -7.32
C ARG A 99 -8.55 12.38 -8.80
N ARG A 100 -7.71 12.86 -9.73
CA ARG A 100 -8.02 13.00 -11.17
C ARG A 100 -7.38 11.96 -12.07
N THR A 101 -6.52 11.08 -11.53
CA THR A 101 -5.80 10.06 -12.31
C THR A 101 -6.64 8.79 -12.53
N SER A 102 -6.22 7.95 -13.48
CA SER A 102 -6.83 6.64 -13.74
C SER A 102 -6.84 5.74 -12.52
N VAL A 103 -5.73 5.69 -11.74
CA VAL A 103 -5.66 4.89 -10.51
C VAL A 103 -6.70 5.37 -9.49
N CYS A 104 -6.97 6.67 -9.41
CA CYS A 104 -8.01 7.19 -8.51
C CYS A 104 -9.41 6.74 -8.93
N GLN A 105 -9.69 6.67 -10.23
CA GLN A 105 -10.97 6.18 -10.74
C GLN A 105 -11.12 4.67 -10.49
N MET A 106 -10.07 3.90 -10.73
CA MET A 106 -10.06 2.45 -10.46
C MET A 106 -10.18 2.17 -8.96
N ALA A 107 -9.47 2.90 -8.11
CA ALA A 107 -9.56 2.79 -6.67
C ALA A 107 -10.97 3.09 -6.15
N ARG A 108 -11.65 4.10 -6.70
CA ARG A 108 -13.03 4.40 -6.37
C ARG A 108 -13.98 3.24 -6.69
N THR A 109 -13.80 2.61 -7.87
CA THR A 109 -14.58 1.42 -8.25
C THR A 109 -14.29 0.23 -7.32
N ALA A 110 -13.04 0.10 -6.87
CA ALA A 110 -12.62 -0.94 -5.93
C ALA A 110 -12.90 -0.59 -4.45
N HIS A 111 -13.55 0.54 -4.16
CA HIS A 111 -13.77 1.05 -2.80
C HIS A 111 -12.47 1.18 -1.98
N CYS A 112 -11.40 1.68 -2.63
CA CYS A 112 -10.11 1.96 -2.00
C CYS A 112 -9.84 3.46 -1.97
N ASP A 113 -9.13 3.91 -0.93
CA ASP A 113 -8.51 5.23 -0.92
C ASP A 113 -7.21 5.24 -1.72
N VAL A 114 -6.76 6.45 -2.12
CA VAL A 114 -5.45 6.65 -2.74
C VAL A 114 -4.67 7.65 -1.89
N LEU A 115 -3.46 7.28 -1.49
CA LEU A 115 -2.54 8.12 -0.72
C LEU A 115 -1.27 8.37 -1.56
N PRO A 116 -1.15 9.52 -2.23
CA PRO A 116 0.11 9.90 -2.86
C PRO A 116 1.10 10.37 -1.79
N VAL A 117 2.33 9.88 -1.87
CA VAL A 117 3.45 10.22 -0.99
C VAL A 117 4.58 10.75 -1.82
N ASP A 118 5.02 11.98 -1.56
CA ASP A 118 6.21 12.56 -2.17
C ASP A 118 7.46 11.92 -1.53
N MET A 119 8.23 11.22 -2.35
CA MET A 119 9.46 10.54 -1.97
C MET A 119 10.70 11.21 -2.55
N GLY A 120 10.54 12.35 -3.23
CA GLY A 120 11.62 13.12 -3.83
C GLY A 120 11.27 13.65 -5.22
N LEU A 121 10.29 14.54 -5.28
CA LEU A 121 9.94 15.28 -6.50
C LEU A 121 10.73 16.58 -6.53
N SER A 122 11.76 16.67 -7.38
CA SER A 122 12.70 17.81 -7.42
C SER A 122 12.06 19.16 -7.76
N LEU A 123 10.88 19.17 -8.38
CA LEU A 123 10.17 20.38 -8.79
C LEU A 123 9.13 20.87 -7.74
N ILE A 124 9.00 20.21 -6.60
CA ILE A 124 8.08 20.60 -5.50
C ILE A 124 8.84 21.23 -4.33
N HIS A 125 10.15 21.02 -4.25
CA HIS A 125 11.04 21.53 -3.18
C HIS A 125 11.89 22.70 -3.67
#